data_0a069d32c6a287143e4e7cb251d6b998
#
_entry.id   0a069d32c6a287143e4e7cb251d6b998
#
_cell.length_a   1.000
_cell.length_b   1.000
_cell.length_c   1.000
_cell.angle_alpha   90.00
_cell.angle_beta   90.00
_cell.angle_gamma   90.00
#
_symmetry.space_group_name_H-M   'P 1'
#
loop_
_entity.id
_entity.type
_entity.pdbx_description
1 polymer ?
#
loop_
_entity_poly.entity_id
_entity_poly.type
_entity_poly.pdbx_seq_one_letter_code
_entity_poly.pdbx_strand_id
1 'polypeptide(L)'
;EFPHAAFITADQCLFHTDSRYLNSFEENTPAGSPWVYDMDEGTIPGWVAGKIAANKCRVCAVEDDMQINFYQGIQRGLEDRSVACMLPLMHDDIRKMRAIKDAEEIELMRHAQSITDAAFQHMLGFIKPGMTVKLVRNELETFMFANGADSLAIGSIVASGPNTANPHA
;
A
#
# COMPACT_ATOMS: atom_id res chain seq x y z
N GLU A 1 -6.83 -7.85 -0.08
CA GLU A 1 -5.49 -7.61 -0.66
C GLU A 1 -5.53 -7.93 -2.14
N PHE A 2 -5.06 -7.01 -2.95
CA PHE A 2 -5.03 -7.22 -4.40
C PHE A 2 -3.72 -7.94 -4.76
N PRO A 3 -3.78 -9.03 -5.51
CA PRO A 3 -2.58 -9.76 -5.91
C PRO A 3 -1.79 -8.92 -6.92
N HIS A 4 -0.62 -8.44 -6.54
CA HIS A 4 0.30 -7.73 -7.41
C HIS A 4 1.75 -8.01 -7.04
N ALA A 5 2.64 -7.82 -8.00
CA ALA A 5 4.08 -7.87 -7.78
C ALA A 5 4.80 -6.91 -8.71
N ALA A 6 5.92 -6.38 -8.25
CA ALA A 6 6.87 -5.63 -9.05
C ALA A 6 8.16 -6.45 -9.19
N PHE A 7 8.71 -6.48 -10.40
CA PHE A 7 10.01 -7.08 -10.67
C PHE A 7 10.90 -6.04 -11.33
N ILE A 8 12.01 -5.72 -10.68
CA ILE A 8 12.89 -4.61 -11.05
C ILE A 8 14.29 -5.16 -11.30
N THR A 9 14.87 -4.78 -12.44
CA THR A 9 16.28 -4.98 -12.77
C THR A 9 16.89 -3.64 -13.16
N ALA A 10 18.17 -3.64 -13.54
CA ALA A 10 18.81 -2.43 -14.08
C ALA A 10 18.13 -1.89 -15.36
N ASP A 11 17.49 -2.77 -16.13
CA ASP A 11 16.96 -2.46 -17.47
C ASP A 11 15.44 -2.57 -17.57
N GLN A 12 14.75 -3.06 -16.53
CA GLN A 12 13.32 -3.36 -16.57
C GLN A 12 12.64 -3.03 -15.25
N CYS A 13 11.46 -2.41 -15.36
CA CYS A 13 10.51 -2.25 -14.25
C CYS A 13 9.18 -2.88 -14.68
N LEU A 14 8.91 -4.11 -14.23
CA LEU A 14 7.71 -4.86 -14.58
C LEU A 14 6.72 -4.82 -13.44
N PHE A 15 5.47 -4.53 -13.76
CA PHE A 15 4.36 -4.61 -12.82
C PHE A 15 3.39 -5.68 -13.26
N HIS A 16 3.08 -6.60 -12.38
CA HIS A 16 2.17 -7.71 -12.62
C HIS A 16 0.98 -7.67 -11.68
N THR A 17 -0.20 -7.75 -12.25
CA THR A 17 -1.47 -7.96 -11.55
C THR A 17 -2.48 -8.55 -12.54
N ASP A 18 -3.71 -8.80 -12.13
CA ASP A 18 -4.73 -9.30 -13.05
C ASP A 18 -5.35 -8.21 -13.93
N SER A 19 -6.05 -8.64 -14.99
CA SER A 19 -6.60 -7.75 -16.03
C SER A 19 -7.58 -6.69 -15.51
N ARG A 20 -8.14 -6.84 -14.32
CA ARG A 20 -9.06 -5.85 -13.72
C ARG A 20 -8.38 -4.52 -13.42
N TYR A 21 -7.06 -4.52 -13.28
CA TYR A 21 -6.27 -3.35 -12.90
C TYR A 21 -5.48 -2.73 -14.07
N LEU A 22 -5.61 -3.27 -15.29
CA LEU A 22 -4.90 -2.74 -16.46
C LEU A 22 -5.22 -1.26 -16.70
N ASN A 23 -6.50 -0.90 -16.74
CA ASN A 23 -6.91 0.50 -16.94
C ASN A 23 -6.36 1.41 -15.84
N SER A 24 -6.45 0.97 -14.59
CA SER A 24 -5.91 1.74 -13.46
C SER A 24 -4.39 1.91 -13.56
N PHE A 25 -3.67 0.88 -14.02
CA PHE A 25 -2.23 0.98 -14.26
C PHE A 25 -1.93 2.01 -15.37
N GLU A 26 -2.64 1.95 -16.50
CA GLU A 26 -2.44 2.87 -17.62
C GLU A 26 -2.76 4.32 -17.25
N GLU A 27 -3.86 4.56 -16.52
CA GLU A 27 -4.29 5.88 -16.07
C GLU A 27 -3.31 6.51 -15.06
N ASN A 28 -2.70 5.69 -14.20
CA ASN A 28 -1.82 6.15 -13.13
C ASN A 28 -0.32 6.05 -13.47
N THR A 29 0.04 5.55 -14.66
CA THR A 29 1.43 5.46 -15.08
C THR A 29 1.76 6.66 -15.98
N PRO A 30 2.61 7.60 -15.54
CA PRO A 30 2.97 8.78 -16.33
C PRO A 30 3.61 8.41 -17.67
N ALA A 31 3.37 9.22 -18.69
CA ALA A 31 4.00 9.06 -20.00
C ALA A 31 5.54 9.12 -19.86
N GLY A 32 6.23 8.13 -20.43
CA GLY A 32 7.69 8.01 -20.31
C GLY A 32 8.15 7.30 -19.04
N SER A 33 7.25 6.81 -18.21
CA SER A 33 7.57 5.93 -17.08
C SER A 33 8.31 4.67 -17.55
N PRO A 34 9.29 4.16 -16.79
CA PRO A 34 9.97 2.90 -17.10
C PRO A 34 9.10 1.67 -16.80
N TRP A 35 7.94 1.84 -16.17
CA TRP A 35 7.08 0.75 -15.78
C TRP A 35 6.33 0.16 -16.97
N VAL A 36 6.35 -1.16 -17.07
CA VAL A 36 5.64 -1.93 -18.08
C VAL A 36 4.70 -2.91 -17.38
N TYR A 37 3.43 -2.88 -17.80
CA TYR A 37 2.48 -3.89 -17.36
C TYR A 37 2.80 -5.22 -18.03
N ASP A 38 3.00 -6.25 -17.22
CA ASP A 38 3.30 -7.59 -17.69
C ASP A 38 2.21 -8.57 -17.23
N MET A 39 1.32 -8.87 -18.16
CA MET A 39 0.22 -9.81 -17.94
C MET A 39 0.68 -11.20 -18.37
N ASP A 40 0.92 -12.06 -17.39
CA ASP A 40 1.22 -13.48 -17.62
C ASP A 40 0.15 -14.33 -16.91
N GLU A 41 -0.19 -15.48 -17.48
CA GLU A 41 -1.13 -16.40 -16.87
C GLU A 41 -0.44 -17.23 -15.78
N GLY A 42 -1.10 -17.37 -14.62
CA GLY A 42 -0.59 -18.20 -13.55
C GLY A 42 -0.62 -17.55 -12.17
N THR A 43 0.18 -18.09 -11.26
CA THR A 43 0.30 -17.51 -9.92
C THR A 43 1.41 -16.46 -9.88
N ILE A 44 1.23 -15.41 -9.07
CA ILE A 44 2.25 -14.36 -8.94
C ILE A 44 3.62 -14.92 -8.51
N PRO A 45 3.75 -15.86 -7.56
CA PRO A 45 5.04 -16.50 -7.28
C PRO A 45 5.64 -17.22 -8.50
N GLY A 46 4.81 -17.86 -9.31
CA GLY A 46 5.21 -18.52 -10.56
C GLY A 46 5.71 -17.52 -11.61
N TRP A 47 5.04 -16.36 -11.71
CA TRP A 47 5.46 -15.25 -12.54
C TRP A 47 6.83 -14.70 -12.10
N VAL A 48 7.01 -14.41 -10.80
CA VAL A 48 8.30 -13.95 -10.25
C VAL A 48 9.41 -14.95 -10.57
N ALA A 49 9.19 -16.23 -10.31
CA ALA A 49 10.17 -17.28 -10.63
C ALA A 49 10.48 -17.35 -12.13
N GLY A 50 9.49 -17.15 -13.00
CA GLY A 50 9.65 -17.04 -14.44
C GLY A 50 10.54 -15.86 -14.85
N LYS A 51 10.32 -14.68 -14.25
CA LYS A 51 11.13 -13.48 -14.53
C LYS A 51 12.56 -13.63 -14.04
N ILE A 52 12.77 -14.23 -12.86
CA ILE A 52 14.10 -14.58 -12.35
C ILE A 52 14.83 -15.50 -13.35
N ALA A 53 14.14 -16.53 -13.85
CA ALA A 53 14.70 -17.47 -14.81
C ALA A 53 15.05 -16.81 -16.15
N ALA A 54 14.10 -16.03 -16.72
CA ALA A 54 14.28 -15.34 -18.00
C ALA A 54 15.44 -14.35 -17.97
N ASN A 55 15.62 -13.64 -16.86
CA ASN A 55 16.67 -12.67 -16.64
C ASN A 55 18.00 -13.32 -16.14
N LYS A 56 18.02 -14.64 -15.94
CA LYS A 56 19.19 -15.38 -15.43
C LYS A 56 19.73 -14.80 -14.12
N CYS A 57 18.84 -14.33 -13.26
CA CYS A 57 19.23 -13.72 -11.99
C CYS A 57 19.84 -14.78 -11.07
N ARG A 58 21.03 -14.49 -10.53
CA ARG A 58 21.67 -15.30 -9.49
C ARG A 58 21.27 -14.86 -8.09
N VAL A 59 20.84 -13.61 -7.95
CA VAL A 59 20.36 -13.00 -6.72
C VAL A 59 19.15 -12.15 -7.07
N CYS A 60 18.07 -12.32 -6.33
CA CYS A 60 16.87 -11.49 -6.41
C CYS A 60 16.42 -11.16 -4.99
N ALA A 61 16.61 -9.92 -4.55
CA ALA A 61 16.18 -9.48 -3.23
C ALA A 61 14.65 -9.43 -3.16
N VAL A 62 14.08 -9.80 -2.02
CA VAL A 62 12.62 -9.80 -1.76
C VAL A 62 12.31 -9.03 -0.49
N GLU A 63 11.11 -8.46 -0.42
CA GLU A 63 10.65 -7.74 0.77
C GLU A 63 10.54 -8.69 1.98
N ASP A 64 10.91 -8.21 3.15
CA ASP A 64 10.96 -8.99 4.40
C ASP A 64 9.60 -9.15 5.09
N ASP A 65 8.59 -8.40 4.67
CA ASP A 65 7.19 -8.53 5.09
C ASP A 65 6.34 -9.37 4.12
N MET A 66 6.97 -10.00 3.12
CA MET A 66 6.32 -10.92 2.20
C MET A 66 5.69 -12.11 2.96
N GLN A 67 4.48 -12.49 2.58
CA GLN A 67 3.84 -13.67 3.15
C GLN A 67 4.69 -14.93 2.87
N ILE A 68 4.84 -15.78 3.88
CA ILE A 68 5.71 -16.97 3.79
C ILE A 68 5.30 -17.95 2.69
N ASN A 69 3.99 -18.09 2.45
CA ASN A 69 3.48 -18.94 1.37
C ASN A 69 3.86 -18.40 -0.01
N PHE A 70 3.95 -17.07 -0.14
CA PHE A 70 4.37 -16.42 -1.37
C PHE A 70 5.87 -16.67 -1.63
N TYR A 71 6.70 -16.44 -0.62
CA TYR A 71 8.12 -16.76 -0.66
C TYR A 71 8.40 -18.22 -1.04
N GLN A 72 7.73 -19.16 -0.38
CA GLN A 72 7.81 -20.58 -0.69
C GLN A 72 7.30 -20.92 -2.09
N GLY A 73 6.31 -20.18 -2.58
CA GLY A 73 5.83 -20.30 -3.95
C GLY A 73 6.88 -19.91 -4.98
N ILE A 74 7.64 -18.85 -4.73
CA ILE A 74 8.78 -18.44 -5.57
C ILE A 74 9.85 -19.55 -5.55
N GLN A 75 10.23 -20.06 -4.37
CA GLN A 75 11.22 -21.12 -4.24
C GLN A 75 10.83 -22.36 -5.05
N ARG A 76 9.60 -22.85 -4.90
CA ARG A 76 9.09 -23.98 -5.70
C ARG A 76 9.11 -23.70 -7.20
N GLY A 77 8.69 -22.49 -7.60
CA GLY A 77 8.72 -22.09 -8.99
C GLY A 77 10.13 -22.04 -9.59
N LEU A 78 11.16 -21.77 -8.79
CA LEU A 78 12.58 -21.85 -9.20
C LEU A 78 13.06 -23.30 -9.28
N GLU A 79 12.69 -24.15 -8.30
CA GLU A 79 12.99 -25.58 -8.29
C GLU A 79 12.41 -26.29 -9.53
N ASP A 80 11.14 -26.05 -9.85
CA ASP A 80 10.44 -26.60 -11.02
C ASP A 80 11.14 -26.23 -12.34
N ARG A 81 11.82 -25.08 -12.37
CA ARG A 81 12.60 -24.60 -13.53
C ARG A 81 14.07 -24.96 -13.48
N SER A 82 14.52 -25.64 -12.42
CA SER A 82 15.92 -25.95 -12.16
C SER A 82 16.82 -24.70 -12.17
N VAL A 83 16.33 -23.60 -11.62
CA VAL A 83 17.03 -22.30 -11.52
C VAL A 83 17.55 -22.09 -10.11
N ALA A 84 18.87 -21.93 -9.98
CA ALA A 84 19.50 -21.54 -8.71
C ALA A 84 19.55 -20.01 -8.61
N CYS A 85 18.81 -19.45 -7.64
CA CYS A 85 18.82 -18.02 -7.31
C CYS A 85 18.77 -17.84 -5.80
N MET A 86 19.63 -16.96 -5.27
CA MET A 86 19.52 -16.54 -3.86
C MET A 86 18.42 -15.49 -3.73
N LEU A 87 17.62 -15.59 -2.66
CA LEU A 87 16.52 -14.68 -2.35
C LEU A 87 16.80 -13.97 -1.00
N PRO A 88 17.77 -13.03 -0.93
CA PRO A 88 18.03 -12.29 0.29
C PRO A 88 16.86 -11.33 0.60
N LEU A 89 16.63 -11.08 1.90
CA LEU A 89 15.64 -10.10 2.36
C LEU A 89 16.18 -8.67 2.23
N MET A 90 15.30 -7.72 1.90
CA MET A 90 15.66 -6.31 1.71
C MET A 90 15.78 -5.50 3.02
N HIS A 91 15.35 -6.04 4.17
CA HIS A 91 15.56 -5.45 5.50
C HIS A 91 15.19 -3.96 5.59
N ASP A 92 13.93 -3.60 5.40
CA ASP A 92 13.42 -2.22 5.48
C ASP A 92 13.93 -1.24 4.40
N ASP A 93 14.67 -1.68 3.41
CA ASP A 93 15.23 -0.74 2.42
C ASP A 93 14.15 0.06 1.68
N ILE A 94 13.06 -0.59 1.29
CA ILE A 94 11.90 0.08 0.68
C ILE A 94 11.25 1.07 1.66
N ARG A 95 11.12 0.70 2.94
CA ARG A 95 10.57 1.61 3.97
C ARG A 95 11.46 2.83 4.20
N LYS A 96 12.78 2.65 4.19
CA LYS A 96 13.75 3.76 4.29
C LYS A 96 13.65 4.71 3.10
N MET A 97 13.54 4.18 1.87
CA MET A 97 13.32 5.00 0.67
C MET A 97 12.02 5.82 0.79
N ARG A 98 10.91 5.18 1.18
CA ARG A 98 9.60 5.82 1.36
C ARG A 98 9.54 6.76 2.58
N ALA A 99 10.49 6.69 3.51
CA ALA A 99 10.55 7.60 4.65
C ALA A 99 10.89 9.03 4.23
N ILE A 100 11.64 9.20 3.16
CA ILE A 100 11.99 10.52 2.59
C ILE A 100 11.00 10.80 1.47
N LYS A 101 10.08 11.76 1.72
CA LYS A 101 9.02 12.15 0.80
C LYS A 101 9.54 13.22 -0.16
N ASP A 102 9.11 13.16 -1.40
CA ASP A 102 9.34 14.23 -2.36
C ASP A 102 8.38 15.42 -2.17
N ALA A 103 8.51 16.43 -3.01
CA ALA A 103 7.73 17.66 -2.86
C ALA A 103 6.23 17.44 -3.12
N GLU A 104 5.86 16.57 -4.07
CA GLU A 104 4.49 16.27 -4.40
C GLU A 104 3.83 15.44 -3.30
N GLU A 105 4.50 14.42 -2.78
CA GLU A 105 4.04 13.63 -1.64
C GLU A 105 3.82 14.51 -0.40
N ILE A 106 4.72 15.47 -0.14
CA ILE A 106 4.57 16.43 0.96
C ILE A 106 3.32 17.29 0.79
N GLU A 107 3.03 17.76 -0.41
CA GLU A 107 1.81 18.57 -0.66
C GLU A 107 0.55 17.73 -0.48
N LEU A 108 0.52 16.49 -0.93
CA LEU A 108 -0.60 15.57 -0.69
C LEU A 108 -0.81 15.31 0.82
N MET A 109 0.29 15.12 1.57
CA MET A 109 0.22 14.95 3.03
C MET A 109 -0.30 16.22 3.72
N ARG A 110 0.14 17.41 3.29
CA ARG A 110 -0.36 18.70 3.81
C ARG A 110 -1.85 18.88 3.54
N HIS A 111 -2.30 18.52 2.33
CA HIS A 111 -3.71 18.57 1.98
C HIS A 111 -4.53 17.65 2.87
N ALA A 112 -4.14 16.39 3.02
CA ALA A 112 -4.80 15.44 3.92
C ALA A 112 -4.83 15.93 5.38
N GLN A 113 -3.72 16.52 5.87
CA GLN A 113 -3.66 17.10 7.20
C GLN A 113 -4.59 18.30 7.35
N SER A 114 -4.72 19.16 6.33
CA SER A 114 -5.62 20.32 6.38
C SER A 114 -7.10 19.93 6.56
N ILE A 115 -7.52 18.80 5.96
CA ILE A 115 -8.86 18.23 6.15
C ILE A 115 -9.04 17.79 7.61
N THR A 116 -8.03 17.13 8.18
CA THR A 116 -8.04 16.68 9.58
C THR A 116 -8.11 17.87 10.54
N ASP A 117 -7.34 18.92 10.31
CA ASP A 117 -7.33 20.13 11.14
C ASP A 117 -8.69 20.86 11.06
N ALA A 118 -9.27 20.98 9.87
CA ALA A 118 -10.60 21.55 9.68
C ALA A 118 -11.68 20.72 10.39
N ALA A 119 -11.60 19.39 10.31
CA ALA A 119 -12.52 18.49 11.01
C ALA A 119 -12.40 18.66 12.53
N PHE A 120 -11.19 18.78 13.07
CA PHE A 120 -10.99 19.02 14.50
C PHE A 120 -11.64 20.36 14.92
N GLN A 121 -11.41 21.43 14.17
CA GLN A 121 -12.03 22.74 14.47
C GLN A 121 -13.57 22.69 14.41
N HIS A 122 -14.12 21.97 13.43
CA HIS A 122 -15.58 21.76 13.35
C HIS A 122 -16.09 21.05 14.60
N MET A 123 -15.41 19.98 15.05
CA MET A 123 -15.82 19.20 16.21
C MET A 123 -15.78 19.98 17.52
N LEU A 124 -14.87 20.96 17.68
CA LEU A 124 -14.85 21.84 18.85
C LEU A 124 -16.16 22.64 19.00
N GLY A 125 -16.79 23.01 17.89
CA GLY A 125 -18.11 23.70 17.91
C GLY A 125 -19.30 22.74 18.01
N PHE A 126 -19.15 21.51 17.53
CA PHE A 126 -20.24 20.54 17.44
C PHE A 126 -20.50 19.79 18.73
N ILE A 127 -19.44 19.31 19.41
CA ILE A 127 -19.55 18.43 20.59
C ILE A 127 -20.25 19.14 21.75
N LYS A 128 -21.27 18.46 22.30
CA LYS A 128 -22.04 18.94 23.47
C LYS A 128 -22.28 17.82 24.46
N PRO A 129 -22.41 18.14 25.75
CA PRO A 129 -22.80 17.15 26.77
C PRO A 129 -24.06 16.37 26.36
N GLY A 130 -24.07 15.08 26.58
CA GLY A 130 -25.20 14.19 26.27
C GLY A 130 -25.14 13.56 24.87
N MET A 131 -24.22 13.96 24.00
CA MET A 131 -24.02 13.30 22.72
C MET A 131 -23.39 11.91 22.91
N THR A 132 -23.80 10.95 22.09
CA THR A 132 -23.18 9.61 22.05
C THR A 132 -21.88 9.65 21.27
N VAL A 133 -20.90 8.82 21.64
CA VAL A 133 -19.64 8.69 20.90
C VAL A 133 -19.86 8.31 19.43
N LYS A 134 -20.92 7.52 19.15
CA LYS A 134 -21.30 7.16 17.77
C LYS A 134 -21.73 8.38 16.95
N LEU A 135 -22.52 9.30 17.54
CA LEU A 135 -22.94 10.53 16.87
C LEU A 135 -21.72 11.41 16.56
N VAL A 136 -20.84 11.59 17.54
CA VAL A 136 -19.62 12.38 17.40
C VAL A 136 -18.71 11.79 16.31
N ARG A 137 -18.54 10.48 16.29
CA ARG A 137 -17.75 9.80 15.24
C ARG A 137 -18.36 10.00 13.85
N ASN A 138 -19.65 9.77 13.72
CA ASN A 138 -20.31 9.89 12.42
C ASN A 138 -20.20 11.32 11.86
N GLU A 139 -20.34 12.33 12.71
CA GLU A 139 -20.18 13.74 12.30
C GLU A 139 -18.75 14.03 11.84
N LEU A 140 -17.75 13.59 12.61
CA LEU A 140 -16.33 13.74 12.24
C LEU A 140 -16.05 13.14 10.87
N GLU A 141 -16.45 11.89 10.65
CA GLU A 141 -16.22 11.17 9.40
C GLU A 141 -16.99 11.81 8.23
N THR A 142 -18.24 12.19 8.44
CA THR A 142 -19.05 12.88 7.43
C THR A 142 -18.42 14.20 7.03
N PHE A 143 -17.92 14.98 8.00
CA PHE A 143 -17.25 16.24 7.72
C PHE A 143 -15.98 16.03 6.89
N MET A 144 -15.15 15.04 7.23
CA MET A 144 -13.93 14.73 6.48
C MET A 144 -14.24 14.36 5.01
N PHE A 145 -15.21 13.48 4.77
CA PHE A 145 -15.62 13.10 3.42
C PHE A 145 -16.24 14.29 2.65
N ALA A 146 -17.05 15.13 3.30
CA ALA A 146 -17.60 16.32 2.67
C ALA A 146 -16.54 17.37 2.29
N ASN A 147 -15.36 17.31 2.91
CA ASN A 147 -14.23 18.21 2.64
C ASN A 147 -13.12 17.56 1.82
N GLY A 148 -13.39 16.45 1.13
CA GLY A 148 -12.51 15.88 0.11
C GLY A 148 -11.62 14.74 0.58
N ALA A 149 -11.90 14.12 1.73
CA ALA A 149 -11.24 12.87 2.08
C ALA A 149 -11.83 11.71 1.27
N ASP A 150 -10.99 10.94 0.58
CA ASP A 150 -11.40 9.74 -0.15
C ASP A 150 -11.65 8.57 0.80
N SER A 151 -10.86 8.48 1.86
CA SER A 151 -10.97 7.43 2.87
C SER A 151 -10.38 7.88 4.21
N LEU A 152 -10.64 7.11 5.24
CA LEU A 152 -9.98 7.27 6.54
C LEU A 152 -8.76 6.36 6.60
N ALA A 153 -7.62 6.89 7.04
CA ALA A 153 -6.40 6.10 7.19
C ALA A 153 -6.57 4.95 8.21
N ILE A 154 -7.29 5.23 9.27
CA ILE A 154 -7.70 4.27 10.31
C ILE A 154 -9.13 4.60 10.74
N GLY A 155 -9.86 3.61 11.28
CA GLY A 155 -11.19 3.87 11.85
C GLY A 155 -11.11 4.89 12.98
N SER A 156 -12.01 5.89 12.97
CA SER A 156 -12.02 6.93 13.99
C SER A 156 -12.34 6.36 15.37
N ILE A 157 -11.48 6.59 16.34
CA ILE A 157 -11.66 6.20 17.73
C ILE A 157 -12.23 7.42 18.49
N VAL A 158 -13.44 7.29 19.00
CA VAL A 158 -14.09 8.32 19.82
C VAL A 158 -14.55 7.69 21.12
N ALA A 159 -14.02 8.18 22.22
CA ALA A 159 -14.35 7.69 23.55
C ALA A 159 -14.59 8.84 24.52
N SER A 160 -15.41 8.59 25.56
CA SER A 160 -15.68 9.56 26.64
C SER A 160 -15.84 8.86 27.97
N GLY A 161 -15.64 9.62 29.07
CA GLY A 161 -15.76 9.11 30.44
C GLY A 161 -14.82 7.94 30.72
N PRO A 162 -15.24 6.93 31.50
CA PRO A 162 -14.40 5.78 31.85
C PRO A 162 -13.88 5.00 30.62
N ASN A 163 -14.57 5.06 29.49
CA ASN A 163 -14.18 4.33 28.28
C ASN A 163 -12.90 4.88 27.62
N THR A 164 -12.48 6.10 27.98
CA THR A 164 -11.23 6.69 27.50
C THR A 164 -9.99 5.94 28.01
N ALA A 165 -10.14 5.08 29.03
CA ALA A 165 -9.07 4.20 29.50
C ALA A 165 -8.73 3.07 28.51
N ASN A 166 -9.59 2.80 27.53
CA ASN A 166 -9.38 1.80 26.50
C ASN A 166 -8.80 2.45 25.25
N PRO A 167 -7.55 2.19 24.87
CA PRO A 167 -6.91 2.87 23.73
C PRO A 167 -7.54 2.52 22.36
N HIS A 168 -8.32 1.44 22.32
CA HIS A 168 -9.04 0.97 21.12
C HIS A 168 -10.55 0.81 21.38
N ALA A 169 -11.16 1.78 22.07
CA ALA A 169 -12.58 1.78 22.44
C ALA A 169 -13.50 1.87 21.21
#